data_85cec3a39410b916e1f88ca2a9dd39fe
#
_entry.id   85cec3a39410b916e1f88ca2a9dd39fe
#
_cell.length_a   1.000
_cell.length_b   1.000
_cell.length_c   1.000
_cell.angle_alpha   90.00
_cell.angle_beta   90.00
_cell.angle_gamma   90.00
#
_symmetry.space_group_name_H-M   'P 1'
#
loop_
_entity.id
_entity.type
_entity.pdbx_description
1 polymer ?
#
loop_
_entity_poly.entity_id
_entity_poly.type
_entity_poly.pdbx_seq_one_letter_code
_entity_poly.pdbx_strand_id
1 'polypeptide(L)'
;KNENIIRLLQHFKGWVIETDKPFFHPKQATMMDFRVSQQHGTTFSYVLPFSATTALVEYTLFTKNLLEPHQYDDGLKEYIHSFLEISNYTIKEEEFGVIPMTNEKHSFDGHGWQIGTAGGQTKASSGYTFQFIQKQSQQIVECLLSGRSLALIPGTQKRFRFYDNTLLDILYNDTLPGKQIFTQLFKKNKP
;
A
#
# COMPACT_ATOMS: atom_id res chain seq x y z
N LYS A 1 -19.24 -14.90 17.58
CA LYS A 1 -19.49 -14.84 16.12
C LYS A 1 -18.12 -14.91 15.48
N ASN A 2 -17.87 -15.94 14.68
CA ASN A 2 -16.64 -16.02 13.89
C ASN A 2 -16.70 -14.83 12.89
N GLU A 3 -15.84 -13.83 13.10
CA GLU A 3 -15.65 -12.78 12.09
C GLU A 3 -15.10 -13.50 10.84
N ASN A 4 -15.73 -13.33 9.68
CA ASN A 4 -15.19 -13.87 8.45
C ASN A 4 -13.83 -13.22 8.18
N ILE A 5 -12.78 -14.03 8.11
CA ILE A 5 -11.45 -13.55 7.79
C ILE A 5 -11.42 -13.22 6.30
N ILE A 6 -11.13 -11.96 6.01
CA ILE A 6 -10.93 -11.44 4.66
C ILE A 6 -9.42 -11.36 4.40
N ARG A 7 -8.99 -11.83 3.24
CA ARG A 7 -7.60 -11.72 2.78
C ARG A 7 -7.59 -11.15 1.37
N LEU A 8 -7.15 -9.93 1.26
CA LEU A 8 -6.86 -9.22 0.02
C LEU A 8 -5.36 -8.95 -0.02
N LEU A 9 -4.80 -8.80 -1.20
CA LEU A 9 -3.39 -8.52 -1.39
C LEU A 9 -3.25 -7.11 -1.98
N GLN A 10 -2.41 -6.28 -1.39
CA GLN A 10 -1.77 -5.18 -2.10
C GLN A 10 -0.49 -5.75 -2.71
N HIS A 11 -0.40 -5.74 -4.00
CA HIS A 11 0.81 -6.17 -4.69
C HIS A 11 1.19 -5.15 -5.75
N PHE A 12 2.47 -5.04 -5.99
CA PHE A 12 2.99 -4.00 -6.85
C PHE A 12 4.30 -4.41 -7.52
N LYS A 13 4.55 -3.80 -8.66
CA LYS A 13 5.86 -3.74 -9.28
C LYS A 13 6.23 -2.28 -9.52
N GLY A 14 7.46 -1.92 -9.23
CA GLY A 14 8.00 -0.59 -9.42
C GLY A 14 9.27 -0.62 -10.26
N TRP A 15 9.44 0.42 -11.08
CA TRP A 15 10.67 0.69 -11.80
C TRP A 15 11.23 2.04 -11.40
N VAL A 16 12.49 2.08 -10.99
CA VAL A 16 13.24 3.33 -10.94
C VAL A 16 13.70 3.61 -12.37
N ILE A 17 13.12 4.65 -12.97
CA ILE A 17 13.45 5.04 -14.34
C ILE A 17 14.27 6.33 -14.37
N GLU A 18 15.17 6.43 -15.36
CA GLU A 18 15.94 7.64 -15.65
C GLU A 18 15.66 8.10 -17.07
N THR A 19 15.39 9.40 -17.23
CA THR A 19 15.14 10.06 -18.52
C THR A 19 16.33 10.93 -18.93
N ASP A 20 16.57 11.07 -20.23
CA ASP A 20 17.67 11.90 -20.77
C ASP A 20 17.51 13.40 -20.49
N LYS A 21 16.28 13.85 -20.28
CA LYS A 21 15.93 15.26 -20.05
C LYS A 21 15.12 15.39 -18.77
N PRO A 22 15.15 16.55 -18.08
CA PRO A 22 14.29 16.83 -16.96
C PRO A 22 12.81 16.64 -17.30
N PHE A 23 12.15 15.77 -16.55
CA PHE A 23 10.74 15.44 -16.71
C PHE A 23 9.97 15.53 -15.38
N PHE A 24 10.60 15.11 -14.29
CA PHE A 24 9.96 15.05 -12.99
C PHE A 24 10.16 16.33 -12.18
N HIS A 25 9.21 16.61 -11.29
CA HIS A 25 9.34 17.70 -10.32
C HIS A 25 9.71 17.10 -8.96
N PRO A 26 10.97 17.26 -8.45
CA PRO A 26 11.46 16.53 -7.26
C PRO A 26 10.70 16.77 -5.95
N LYS A 27 9.85 17.81 -5.92
CA LYS A 27 9.03 18.16 -4.74
C LYS A 27 7.56 17.75 -4.88
N GLN A 28 7.22 17.01 -5.94
CA GLN A 28 5.83 16.69 -6.24
C GLN A 28 5.69 15.19 -6.56
N ALA A 29 5.07 14.45 -5.66
CA ALA A 29 4.73 13.06 -5.88
C ALA A 29 3.31 12.92 -6.45
N THR A 30 3.10 11.90 -7.29
CA THR A 30 1.77 11.46 -7.69
C THR A 30 1.34 10.30 -6.79
N MET A 31 0.21 10.47 -6.11
CA MET A 31 -0.32 9.49 -5.17
C MET A 31 -1.58 8.84 -5.74
N MET A 32 -1.59 7.50 -5.88
CA MET A 32 -2.75 6.71 -6.29
C MET A 32 -3.42 7.26 -7.56
N ASP A 33 -2.70 7.29 -8.67
CA ASP A 33 -3.26 7.69 -9.97
C ASP A 33 -4.14 6.58 -10.55
N PHE A 34 -5.44 6.77 -10.50
CA PHE A 34 -6.45 5.82 -10.97
C PHE A 34 -6.79 5.94 -12.46
N ARG A 35 -5.99 6.62 -13.27
CA ARG A 35 -6.21 6.68 -14.73
C ARG A 35 -5.95 5.34 -15.41
N VAL A 36 -5.15 4.48 -14.81
CA VAL A 36 -4.84 3.12 -15.28
C VAL A 36 -6.10 2.23 -15.39
N SER A 37 -5.98 1.17 -16.20
CA SER A 37 -7.04 0.16 -16.36
C SER A 37 -7.44 -0.47 -15.03
N GLN A 38 -8.74 -0.67 -14.81
CA GLN A 38 -9.30 -1.31 -13.61
C GLN A 38 -9.75 -2.76 -13.88
N GLN A 39 -9.35 -3.36 -15.00
CA GLN A 39 -9.82 -4.69 -15.41
C GLN A 39 -9.43 -5.82 -14.46
N HIS A 40 -8.34 -5.66 -13.71
CA HIS A 40 -7.84 -6.64 -12.75
C HIS A 40 -8.28 -6.36 -11.31
N GLY A 41 -9.06 -5.33 -11.06
CA GLY A 41 -9.49 -4.88 -9.74
C GLY A 41 -9.06 -3.45 -9.45
N THR A 42 -9.02 -3.06 -8.19
CA THR A 42 -8.60 -1.71 -7.80
C THR A 42 -7.13 -1.51 -8.11
N THR A 43 -6.84 -0.71 -9.13
CA THR A 43 -5.50 -0.50 -9.67
C THR A 43 -5.15 0.98 -9.72
N PHE A 44 -3.92 1.33 -9.39
CA PHE A 44 -3.43 2.70 -9.42
C PHE A 44 -1.91 2.72 -9.57
N SER A 45 -1.36 3.88 -9.93
CA SER A 45 0.08 4.10 -10.01
C SER A 45 0.55 5.19 -9.06
N TYR A 46 1.80 5.06 -8.62
CA TYR A 46 2.56 6.11 -7.92
C TYR A 46 3.67 6.62 -8.81
N VAL A 47 4.03 7.90 -8.64
CA VAL A 47 5.27 8.47 -9.18
C VAL A 47 5.96 9.22 -8.05
N LEU A 48 7.14 8.74 -7.67
CA LEU A 48 7.95 9.31 -6.59
C LEU A 48 9.28 9.81 -7.16
N PRO A 49 9.40 11.11 -7.51
CA PRO A 49 10.61 11.66 -8.05
C PRO A 49 11.77 11.72 -7.03
N PHE A 50 12.94 11.24 -7.43
CA PHE A 50 14.19 11.41 -6.69
C PHE A 50 14.98 12.63 -7.18
N SER A 51 14.86 12.93 -8.48
CA SER A 51 15.47 14.09 -9.13
C SER A 51 14.56 14.60 -10.27
N ALA A 52 15.05 15.56 -11.04
CA ALA A 52 14.35 16.01 -12.23
C ALA A 52 14.33 14.96 -13.38
N THR A 53 15.26 13.99 -13.33
CA THR A 53 15.40 12.97 -14.37
C THR A 53 15.14 11.55 -13.86
N THR A 54 15.00 11.34 -12.55
CA THR A 54 14.87 9.99 -11.97
C THR A 54 13.66 9.92 -11.06
N ALA A 55 12.83 8.88 -11.22
CA ALA A 55 11.68 8.61 -10.38
C ALA A 55 11.42 7.12 -10.24
N LEU A 56 10.85 6.71 -9.09
CA LEU A 56 10.15 5.45 -8.96
C LEU A 56 8.76 5.61 -9.58
N VAL A 57 8.42 4.73 -10.52
CA VAL A 57 7.07 4.55 -11.04
C VAL A 57 6.59 3.17 -10.60
N GLU A 58 5.51 3.12 -9.84
CA GLU A 58 4.97 1.89 -9.27
C GLU A 58 3.56 1.63 -9.78
N TYR A 59 3.28 0.40 -10.19
CA TYR A 59 1.95 -0.09 -10.58
C TYR A 59 1.44 -1.03 -9.50
N THR A 60 0.37 -0.62 -8.81
CA THR A 60 -0.15 -1.25 -7.60
C THR A 60 -1.59 -1.71 -7.77
N LEU A 61 -1.90 -2.87 -7.23
CA LEU A 61 -3.25 -3.44 -7.27
C LEU A 61 -3.69 -3.94 -5.88
N PHE A 62 -5.00 -3.89 -5.65
CA PHE A 62 -5.68 -4.56 -4.55
C PHE A 62 -6.54 -5.67 -5.13
N THR A 63 -6.11 -6.92 -5.01
CA THR A 63 -6.80 -8.10 -5.59
C THR A 63 -6.70 -9.32 -4.68
N LYS A 64 -7.45 -10.36 -5.00
CA LYS A 64 -7.41 -11.64 -4.28
C LYS A 64 -6.21 -12.51 -4.68
N ASN A 65 -5.75 -12.35 -5.91
CA ASN A 65 -4.68 -13.15 -6.51
C ASN A 65 -3.65 -12.23 -7.16
N LEU A 66 -2.42 -12.67 -7.24
CA LEU A 66 -1.37 -11.99 -7.99
C LEU A 66 -1.65 -12.04 -9.49
N LEU A 67 -1.13 -11.06 -10.21
CA LEU A 67 -1.07 -11.09 -11.67
C LEU A 67 0.11 -11.93 -12.14
N GLU A 68 0.10 -12.31 -13.43
CA GLU A 68 1.27 -12.85 -14.08
C GLU A 68 2.34 -11.76 -14.22
N PRO A 69 3.65 -12.10 -14.10
CA PRO A 69 4.73 -11.10 -14.08
C PRO A 69 4.69 -10.09 -15.24
N HIS A 70 4.39 -10.55 -16.46
CA HIS A 70 4.32 -9.67 -17.63
C HIS A 70 3.21 -8.60 -17.54
N GLN A 71 2.11 -8.89 -16.82
CA GLN A 71 0.98 -7.97 -16.72
C GLN A 71 1.34 -6.71 -15.90
N TYR A 72 2.25 -6.83 -14.93
CA TYR A 72 2.78 -5.66 -14.22
C TYR A 72 3.66 -4.82 -15.15
N ASP A 73 4.53 -5.46 -15.95
CA ASP A 73 5.40 -4.78 -16.89
C ASP A 73 4.60 -4.04 -17.97
N ASP A 74 3.55 -4.66 -18.46
CA ASP A 74 2.65 -4.05 -19.46
C ASP A 74 1.92 -2.85 -18.85
N GLY A 75 1.42 -2.97 -17.62
CA GLY A 75 0.79 -1.86 -16.89
C GLY A 75 1.74 -0.69 -16.64
N LEU A 76 3.00 -0.96 -16.27
CA LEU A 76 4.03 0.05 -16.11
C LEU A 76 4.36 0.75 -17.42
N LYS A 77 4.59 -0.02 -18.50
CA LYS A 77 4.85 0.53 -19.85
C LYS A 77 3.70 1.41 -20.34
N GLU A 78 2.46 0.92 -20.21
CA GLU A 78 1.28 1.68 -20.59
C GLU A 78 1.19 2.99 -19.80
N TYR A 79 1.39 2.94 -18.48
CA TYR A 79 1.33 4.13 -17.64
C TYR A 79 2.42 5.14 -18.00
N ILE A 80 3.66 4.70 -18.13
CA ILE A 80 4.79 5.56 -18.49
C ILE A 80 4.59 6.19 -19.87
N HIS A 81 4.15 5.42 -20.85
CA HIS A 81 3.96 5.92 -22.21
C HIS A 81 2.73 6.80 -22.36
N SER A 82 1.57 6.33 -21.87
CA SER A 82 0.29 6.95 -22.18
C SER A 82 -0.12 8.06 -21.19
N PHE A 83 0.35 8.02 -19.96
CA PHE A 83 -0.04 9.00 -18.91
C PHE A 83 1.08 9.90 -18.45
N LEU A 84 2.34 9.44 -18.52
CA LEU A 84 3.51 10.30 -18.28
C LEU A 84 4.08 10.85 -19.60
N GLU A 85 3.68 10.31 -20.77
CA GLU A 85 4.14 10.72 -22.10
C GLU A 85 5.67 10.59 -22.25
N ILE A 86 6.28 9.63 -21.56
CA ILE A 86 7.71 9.34 -21.61
C ILE A 86 7.94 8.20 -22.60
N SER A 87 8.65 8.48 -23.70
CA SER A 87 8.97 7.48 -24.73
C SER A 87 10.35 6.85 -24.53
N ASN A 88 11.31 7.62 -23.96
CA ASN A 88 12.70 7.16 -23.80
C ASN A 88 13.08 7.24 -22.33
N TYR A 89 13.41 6.09 -21.75
CA TYR A 89 13.90 5.97 -20.38
C TYR A 89 14.75 4.71 -20.23
N THR A 90 15.58 4.68 -19.20
CA THR A 90 16.35 3.50 -18.78
C THR A 90 15.82 3.03 -17.44
N ILE A 91 15.54 1.74 -17.30
CA ILE A 91 15.22 1.13 -16.01
C ILE A 91 16.53 0.93 -15.25
N LYS A 92 16.66 1.54 -14.07
CA LYS A 92 17.83 1.42 -13.20
C LYS A 92 17.66 0.33 -12.15
N GLU A 93 16.47 0.24 -11.57
CA GLU A 93 16.15 -0.71 -10.51
C GLU A 93 14.71 -1.20 -10.70
N GLU A 94 14.46 -2.41 -10.25
CA GLU A 94 13.12 -3.00 -10.21
C GLU A 94 12.81 -3.44 -8.78
N GLU A 95 11.57 -3.24 -8.36
CA GLU A 95 11.05 -3.78 -7.11
C GLU A 95 9.76 -4.54 -7.35
N PHE A 96 9.49 -5.51 -6.48
CA PHE A 96 8.22 -6.22 -6.42
C PHE A 96 7.87 -6.49 -4.97
N GLY A 97 6.62 -6.29 -4.60
CA GLY A 97 6.18 -6.55 -3.25
C GLY A 97 4.74 -7.04 -3.16
N VAL A 98 4.47 -7.76 -2.07
CA VAL A 98 3.13 -8.24 -1.71
C VAL A 98 2.89 -7.91 -0.24
N ILE A 99 1.85 -7.15 0.04
CA ILE A 99 1.45 -6.74 1.38
C ILE A 99 0.07 -7.34 1.67
N PRO A 100 -0.08 -8.14 2.73
CA PRO A 100 -1.38 -8.68 3.10
C PRO A 100 -2.29 -7.57 3.63
N MET A 101 -3.49 -7.50 3.09
CA MET A 101 -4.59 -6.66 3.57
C MET A 101 -5.63 -7.59 4.21
N THR A 102 -5.67 -7.66 5.53
CA THR A 102 -6.51 -8.64 6.25
C THR A 102 -7.06 -8.05 7.54
N ASN A 103 -8.23 -8.54 7.95
CA ASN A 103 -8.81 -8.29 9.26
C ASN A 103 -8.42 -9.33 10.30
N GLU A 104 -7.54 -10.26 9.95
CA GLU A 104 -7.03 -11.28 10.86
C GLU A 104 -6.33 -10.62 12.06
N LYS A 105 -6.61 -11.15 13.25
CA LYS A 105 -5.98 -10.66 14.47
C LYS A 105 -4.68 -11.41 14.68
N HIS A 106 -3.60 -10.68 14.79
CA HIS A 106 -2.33 -11.23 15.22
C HIS A 106 -2.32 -11.29 16.74
N SER A 107 -2.13 -12.49 17.30
CA SER A 107 -2.01 -12.72 18.73
C SER A 107 -0.60 -13.17 19.07
N PHE A 108 -0.15 -12.83 20.27
CA PHE A 108 1.08 -13.38 20.81
C PHE A 108 0.92 -14.90 20.98
N ASP A 109 1.78 -15.66 20.32
CA ASP A 109 1.74 -17.13 20.30
C ASP A 109 2.66 -17.78 21.36
N GLY A 110 3.27 -16.98 22.23
CA GLY A 110 4.19 -17.44 23.27
C GLY A 110 5.66 -17.59 22.83
N HIS A 111 5.96 -17.52 21.54
CA HIS A 111 7.32 -17.73 21.02
C HIS A 111 8.11 -16.47 20.75
N GLY A 112 7.47 -15.31 20.73
CA GLY A 112 8.12 -14.03 20.50
C GLY A 112 7.12 -12.92 20.16
N TRP A 113 7.56 -11.67 20.27
CA TRP A 113 6.76 -10.52 19.91
C TRP A 113 6.96 -10.19 18.43
N GLN A 114 5.94 -10.44 17.62
CA GLN A 114 5.98 -10.09 16.21
C GLN A 114 5.81 -8.58 16.02
N ILE A 115 6.62 -7.99 15.16
CA ILE A 115 6.60 -6.55 14.84
C ILE A 115 6.37 -6.33 13.35
N GLY A 116 6.08 -5.09 12.99
CA GLY A 116 5.87 -4.72 11.59
C GLY A 116 4.66 -5.40 10.96
N THR A 117 4.74 -5.73 9.69
CA THR A 117 3.67 -6.41 8.92
C THR A 117 3.31 -7.75 9.55
N ALA A 118 4.30 -8.53 9.95
CA ALA A 118 4.08 -9.82 10.64
C ALA A 118 3.35 -9.66 11.99
N GLY A 119 3.55 -8.53 12.67
CA GLY A 119 2.84 -8.17 13.92
C GLY A 119 1.50 -7.47 13.69
N GLY A 120 0.95 -7.48 12.48
CA GLY A 120 -0.34 -6.86 12.17
C GLY A 120 -0.34 -5.34 12.15
N GLN A 121 0.83 -4.71 11.93
CA GLN A 121 0.95 -3.26 11.86
C GLN A 121 0.69 -2.70 10.45
N THR A 122 0.08 -3.48 9.59
CA THR A 122 -0.40 -3.05 8.29
C THR A 122 -1.86 -2.63 8.40
N LYS A 123 -2.20 -1.45 7.89
CA LYS A 123 -3.58 -0.98 7.81
C LYS A 123 -4.36 -1.85 6.82
N ALA A 124 -5.32 -2.61 7.32
CA ALA A 124 -6.05 -3.61 6.56
C ALA A 124 -6.72 -3.07 5.28
N SER A 125 -7.10 -1.80 5.26
CA SER A 125 -7.85 -1.17 4.17
C SER A 125 -7.00 -0.46 3.11
N SER A 126 -5.69 -0.27 3.34
CA SER A 126 -4.83 0.51 2.43
C SER A 126 -3.40 0.01 2.31
N GLY A 127 -3.02 -1.02 3.08
CA GLY A 127 -1.66 -1.54 3.11
C GLY A 127 -0.61 -0.63 3.76
N TYR A 128 -0.98 0.58 4.21
CA TYR A 128 -0.04 1.50 4.84
C TYR A 128 0.45 0.95 6.17
N THR A 129 1.77 0.99 6.37
CA THR A 129 2.43 0.30 7.47
C THR A 129 3.36 1.22 8.27
N PHE A 130 4.03 2.15 7.62
CA PHE A 130 5.15 2.92 8.18
C PHE A 130 4.83 3.61 9.51
N GLN A 131 3.77 4.41 9.58
CA GLN A 131 3.40 5.14 10.80
C GLN A 131 3.03 4.20 11.95
N PHE A 132 2.39 3.08 11.64
CA PHE A 132 1.99 2.09 12.64
C PHE A 132 3.21 1.36 13.21
N ILE A 133 4.17 1.01 12.35
CA ILE A 133 5.45 0.41 12.78
C ILE A 133 6.21 1.39 13.66
N GLN A 134 6.37 2.64 13.27
CA GLN A 134 7.05 3.66 14.06
C GLN A 134 6.43 3.79 15.46
N LYS A 135 5.11 3.92 15.52
CA LYS A 135 4.38 4.03 16.79
C LYS A 135 4.54 2.78 17.66
N GLN A 136 4.43 1.58 17.07
CA GLN A 136 4.62 0.33 17.81
C GLN A 136 6.04 0.21 18.33
N SER A 137 7.05 0.51 17.51
CA SER A 137 8.45 0.45 17.91
C SER A 137 8.75 1.39 19.09
N GLN A 138 8.22 2.61 19.04
CA GLN A 138 8.34 3.55 20.17
C GLN A 138 7.71 2.97 21.43
N GLN A 139 6.51 2.44 21.36
CA GLN A 139 5.81 1.84 22.53
C GLN A 139 6.57 0.64 23.10
N ILE A 140 7.16 -0.20 22.23
CA ILE A 140 8.01 -1.33 22.66
C ILE A 140 9.21 -0.82 23.44
N VAL A 141 9.95 0.16 22.91
CA VAL A 141 11.11 0.76 23.57
C VAL A 141 10.74 1.34 24.93
N GLU A 142 9.64 2.12 25.00
CA GLU A 142 9.17 2.70 26.26
C GLU A 142 8.80 1.63 27.31
N CYS A 143 8.16 0.53 26.89
CA CYS A 143 7.87 -0.59 27.78
C CYS A 143 9.13 -1.26 28.31
N LEU A 144 10.10 -1.53 27.43
CA LEU A 144 11.38 -2.16 27.81
C LEU A 144 12.18 -1.28 28.79
N LEU A 145 12.30 0.01 28.50
CA LEU A 145 13.01 0.96 29.36
C LEU A 145 12.37 1.12 30.75
N SER A 146 11.05 0.98 30.82
CA SER A 146 10.30 1.12 32.09
C SER A 146 10.03 -0.22 32.81
N GLY A 147 10.54 -1.34 32.29
CA GLY A 147 10.31 -2.67 32.85
C GLY A 147 8.85 -3.13 32.76
N ARG A 148 8.02 -2.49 31.93
CA ARG A 148 6.61 -2.86 31.74
C ARG A 148 6.47 -4.00 30.74
N SER A 149 5.44 -4.82 30.94
CA SER A 149 5.11 -5.88 30.00
C SER A 149 4.66 -5.32 28.65
N LEU A 150 5.17 -5.90 27.55
CA LEU A 150 4.74 -5.58 26.20
C LEU A 150 3.25 -5.89 25.96
N ALA A 151 2.65 -6.80 26.73
CA ALA A 151 1.23 -7.10 26.66
C ALA A 151 0.32 -5.91 27.02
N LEU A 152 0.88 -4.85 27.63
CA LEU A 152 0.16 -3.62 27.93
C LEU A 152 0.10 -2.64 26.75
N ILE A 153 0.79 -2.92 25.64
CA ILE A 153 0.72 -2.08 24.43
C ILE A 153 -0.70 -2.17 23.85
N PRO A 154 -1.41 -1.03 23.75
CA PRO A 154 -2.79 -1.05 23.28
C PRO A 154 -2.87 -1.42 21.80
N GLY A 155 -3.79 -2.31 21.46
CA GLY A 155 -4.12 -2.64 20.08
C GLY A 155 -4.92 -1.52 19.37
N THR A 156 -5.20 -1.73 18.09
CA THR A 156 -6.00 -0.80 17.27
C THR A 156 -7.39 -0.57 17.89
N GLN A 157 -7.81 0.69 17.99
CA GLN A 157 -9.12 1.05 18.52
C GLN A 157 -10.25 0.43 17.70
N LYS A 158 -11.31 -0.04 18.36
CA LYS A 158 -12.47 -0.71 17.75
C LYS A 158 -13.10 0.08 16.59
N ARG A 159 -13.17 1.43 16.71
CA ARG A 159 -13.71 2.32 15.69
C ARG A 159 -12.91 2.27 14.39
N PHE A 160 -11.59 2.37 14.47
CA PHE A 160 -10.73 2.33 13.28
C PHE A 160 -10.75 0.95 12.62
N ARG A 161 -10.74 -0.10 13.43
CA ARG A 161 -10.89 -1.47 12.93
C ARG A 161 -12.23 -1.68 12.21
N PHE A 162 -13.31 -1.09 12.69
CA PHE A 162 -14.61 -1.13 12.00
C PHE A 162 -14.53 -0.46 10.61
N TYR A 163 -13.93 0.72 10.51
CA TYR A 163 -13.76 1.40 9.22
C TYR A 163 -12.87 0.60 8.26
N ASP A 164 -11.76 0.06 8.76
CA ASP A 164 -10.87 -0.77 7.96
C ASP A 164 -11.55 -2.04 7.45
N ASN A 165 -12.29 -2.73 8.32
CA ASN A 165 -13.04 -3.92 7.94
C ASN A 165 -14.13 -3.61 6.90
N THR A 166 -14.82 -2.49 7.05
CA THR A 166 -15.85 -2.07 6.09
C THR A 166 -15.26 -1.81 4.71
N LEU A 167 -14.15 -1.06 4.63
CA LEU A 167 -13.51 -0.79 3.35
C LEU A 167 -12.90 -2.05 2.74
N LEU A 168 -12.26 -2.89 3.56
CA LEU A 168 -11.72 -4.16 3.12
C LEU A 168 -12.81 -5.10 2.56
N ASP A 169 -13.96 -5.17 3.22
CA ASP A 169 -15.12 -5.96 2.77
C ASP A 169 -15.66 -5.46 1.42
N ILE A 170 -15.79 -4.14 1.26
CA ILE A 170 -16.22 -3.52 0.00
C ILE A 170 -15.25 -3.86 -1.14
N LEU A 171 -13.94 -3.74 -0.90
CA LEU A 171 -12.92 -4.03 -1.90
C LEU A 171 -12.86 -5.54 -2.24
N TYR A 172 -13.01 -6.39 -1.23
CA TYR A 172 -12.96 -7.85 -1.40
C TYR A 172 -14.15 -8.38 -2.19
N ASN A 173 -15.35 -7.86 -1.92
CA ASN A 173 -16.60 -8.26 -2.58
C ASN A 173 -16.91 -7.43 -3.83
N ASP A 174 -16.05 -6.47 -4.18
CA ASP A 174 -16.22 -5.57 -5.33
C ASP A 174 -17.61 -4.89 -5.37
N THR A 175 -18.15 -4.57 -4.18
CA THR A 175 -19.47 -3.96 -4.04
C THR A 175 -19.52 -2.52 -4.57
N LEU A 176 -18.39 -1.83 -4.53
CA LEU A 176 -18.19 -0.51 -5.12
C LEU A 176 -16.79 -0.44 -5.73
N PRO A 177 -16.63 0.21 -6.89
CA PRO A 177 -15.32 0.38 -7.51
C PRO A 177 -14.33 1.12 -6.60
N GLY A 178 -13.18 0.51 -6.29
CA GLY A 178 -12.17 1.11 -5.40
C GLY A 178 -11.70 2.48 -5.89
N LYS A 179 -11.51 2.65 -7.20
CA LYS A 179 -11.23 3.95 -7.84
C LYS A 179 -12.21 5.05 -7.39
N GLN A 180 -13.51 4.78 -7.34
CA GLN A 180 -14.51 5.77 -6.91
C GLN A 180 -14.38 6.07 -5.42
N ILE A 181 -14.20 5.05 -4.59
CA ILE A 181 -14.07 5.20 -3.14
C ILE A 181 -12.88 6.09 -2.80
N PHE A 182 -11.69 5.73 -3.28
CA PHE A 182 -10.46 6.48 -2.98
C PHE A 182 -10.51 7.90 -3.55
N THR A 183 -11.02 8.08 -4.78
CA THR A 183 -11.21 9.41 -5.35
C THR A 183 -12.13 10.28 -4.48
N GLN A 184 -13.23 9.74 -3.94
CA GLN A 184 -14.12 10.48 -3.06
C GLN A 184 -13.49 10.76 -1.69
N LEU A 185 -12.72 9.82 -1.15
CA LEU A 185 -11.98 10.02 0.09
C LEU A 185 -11.00 11.19 -0.03
N PHE A 186 -10.19 11.23 -1.09
CA PHE A 186 -9.26 12.33 -1.32
C PHE A 186 -9.96 13.67 -1.61
N LYS A 187 -11.06 13.68 -2.34
CA LYS A 187 -11.81 14.91 -2.63
C LYS A 187 -12.50 15.51 -1.39
N LYS A 188 -12.98 14.67 -0.48
CA LYS A 188 -13.76 15.12 0.68
C LYS A 188 -12.93 15.39 1.93
N ASN A 189 -11.74 14.84 2.03
CA ASN A 189 -10.85 15.07 3.14
C ASN A 189 -9.75 16.06 2.69
N LYS A 190 -9.59 17.13 3.47
CA LYS A 190 -8.48 18.05 3.27
C LYS A 190 -7.18 17.37 3.67
N PRO A 191 -6.05 17.72 3.01
CA PRO A 191 -4.72 17.24 3.40
C PRO A 191 -4.39 17.57 4.86
#